data_93bd14ee3b246d8a8a8c5daadec6cc95
#
_entry.id   93bd14ee3b246d8a8a8c5daadec6cc95
#
_cell.length_a   1.000
_cell.length_b   1.000
_cell.length_c   1.000
_cell.angle_alpha   90.00
_cell.angle_beta   90.00
_cell.angle_gamma   90.00
#
_symmetry.space_group_name_H-M   'P 1'
#
loop_
_entity.id
_entity.type
_entity.pdbx_description
1 polymer ?
#
loop_
_entity_poly.entity_id
_entity_poly.type
_entity_poly.pdbx_seq_one_letter_code
_entity_poly.pdbx_strand_id
1 'polypeptide(L)'
;MRQFRSLMAGAVVLAPAVCTGAAAPTLLPPGDLSTRGNQIIDQQGRPVRLACIGWNQVVEDVPLERQTELIAGMGFNCVRHSWVNATKEKDLVLIDRMADAAAKAGLRLVLDNHTNEPGHGERDNWGAQQKNGLWYDLGGGSDDTDGGGNPGTVTDAKFLADWAFVARHFVGNETIIGYDLRNEPLDWRGMSVWGGGSNRDIAAMYTRVGNAVLTVDPHKLIIVEPPNSDCRGVHTVAVTLSVPNKLVYSVHEYPGEISGQKVSSGAALIKRMNENWGWIYNENRAPIFVGEMGSSMASEQSKAWAATLVPYLNGSGPDGLHVPPGGQPVGTDWWEWGHFPGQMPNGNLQADWTTERPEQAAVYSQLRQAPLADR
;
A
#
# COMPACT_ATOMS: atom_id res chain seq x y z
N MET A 1 14.80 -16.98 79.40
CA MET A 1 14.73 -15.73 78.63
C MET A 1 14.68 -16.06 77.16
N ARG A 2 13.47 -16.03 76.54
CA ARG A 2 13.29 -16.28 75.10
C ARG A 2 12.96 -14.93 74.44
N GLN A 3 13.79 -14.48 73.55
CA GLN A 3 13.58 -13.26 72.78
C GLN A 3 12.64 -13.54 71.59
N PHE A 4 11.51 -12.87 71.53
CA PHE A 4 10.66 -12.80 70.38
C PHE A 4 11.24 -11.81 69.36
N ARG A 5 11.55 -12.28 68.12
CA ARG A 5 11.79 -11.43 66.97
C ARG A 5 10.48 -11.20 66.23
N SER A 6 10.09 -9.95 66.18
CA SER A 6 8.96 -9.49 65.37
C SER A 6 9.37 -9.42 63.91
N LEU A 7 8.65 -10.12 63.04
CA LEU A 7 8.74 -10.00 61.60
C LEU A 7 7.75 -8.89 61.16
N MET A 8 8.29 -7.79 60.66
CA MET A 8 7.48 -6.80 59.92
C MET A 8 7.24 -7.29 58.49
N ALA A 9 6.01 -7.56 58.14
CA ALA A 9 5.57 -7.82 56.78
C ALA A 9 5.42 -6.47 56.06
N GLY A 10 6.32 -6.20 55.13
CA GLY A 10 6.19 -5.05 54.21
C GLY A 10 5.13 -5.33 53.16
N ALA A 11 4.05 -4.55 53.16
CA ALA A 11 3.04 -4.60 52.12
C ALA A 11 3.62 -3.93 50.85
N VAL A 12 3.82 -4.70 49.82
CA VAL A 12 4.13 -4.17 48.45
C VAL A 12 2.81 -3.66 47.86
N VAL A 13 2.64 -2.37 47.80
CA VAL A 13 1.58 -1.71 47.06
C VAL A 13 1.92 -1.78 45.56
N LEU A 14 1.32 -2.72 44.87
CA LEU A 14 1.32 -2.72 43.41
C LEU A 14 0.48 -1.53 42.90
N ALA A 15 1.16 -0.51 42.37
CA ALA A 15 0.49 0.55 41.63
C ALA A 15 -0.22 -0.05 40.40
N PRO A 16 -1.47 0.35 40.11
CA PRO A 16 -2.16 -0.14 38.91
C PRO A 16 -1.37 0.34 37.67
N ALA A 17 -1.06 -0.60 36.79
CA ALA A 17 -0.54 -0.28 35.47
C ALA A 17 -1.61 0.60 34.76
N VAL A 18 -1.27 1.86 34.53
CA VAL A 18 -2.05 2.74 33.66
C VAL A 18 -1.94 2.15 32.27
N CYS A 19 -2.96 1.43 31.81
CA CYS A 19 -3.15 1.17 30.40
C CYS A 19 -3.26 2.55 29.74
N THR A 20 -2.18 3.01 29.10
CA THR A 20 -2.26 4.12 28.18
C THR A 20 -3.16 3.65 27.05
N GLY A 21 -4.42 4.10 27.07
CA GLY A 21 -5.36 3.81 26.00
C GLY A 21 -4.72 4.17 24.66
N ALA A 22 -4.73 3.24 23.73
CA ALA A 22 -4.31 3.50 22.37
C ALA A 22 -5.08 4.73 21.88
N ALA A 23 -4.38 5.74 21.36
CA ALA A 23 -5.05 6.87 20.77
C ALA A 23 -6.03 6.37 19.71
N ALA A 24 -7.23 6.94 19.68
CA ALA A 24 -8.25 6.58 18.70
C ALA A 24 -7.65 6.68 17.29
N PRO A 25 -7.98 5.74 16.38
CA PRO A 25 -7.46 5.77 15.02
C PRO A 25 -7.84 7.10 14.36
N THR A 26 -6.88 7.75 13.73
CA THR A 26 -7.12 9.00 13.02
C THR A 26 -7.58 8.67 11.61
N LEU A 27 -8.89 8.64 11.40
CA LEU A 27 -9.51 8.40 10.11
C LEU A 27 -9.20 9.53 9.13
N LEU A 28 -9.23 9.22 7.83
CA LEU A 28 -9.15 10.24 6.80
C LEU A 28 -10.43 11.08 6.81
N PRO A 29 -10.31 12.42 6.63
CA PRO A 29 -11.50 13.25 6.52
C PRO A 29 -12.32 12.89 5.27
N PRO A 30 -13.63 13.17 5.26
CA PRO A 30 -14.46 12.99 4.07
C PRO A 30 -13.99 13.89 2.91
N GLY A 31 -14.36 13.50 1.69
CA GLY A 31 -14.06 14.23 0.47
C GLY A 31 -12.81 13.76 -0.26
N ASP A 32 -12.53 14.46 -1.37
CA ASP A 32 -11.45 14.08 -2.27
C ASP A 32 -10.08 14.47 -1.74
N LEU A 33 -9.07 13.72 -2.15
CA LEU A 33 -7.68 14.01 -1.88
C LEU A 33 -6.99 14.64 -3.10
N SER A 34 -5.95 15.40 -2.83
CA SER A 34 -5.06 15.95 -3.84
C SER A 34 -3.61 15.95 -3.35
N THR A 35 -2.68 16.42 -4.18
CA THR A 35 -1.26 16.49 -3.81
C THR A 35 -0.77 17.93 -3.74
N ARG A 36 0.19 18.20 -2.88
CA ARG A 36 0.90 19.48 -2.80
C ARG A 36 2.36 19.22 -2.43
N GLY A 37 3.25 19.37 -3.41
CA GLY A 37 4.64 18.95 -3.25
C GLY A 37 4.68 17.46 -2.90
N ASN A 38 5.39 17.10 -1.85
CA ASN A 38 5.52 15.73 -1.37
C ASN A 38 4.39 15.26 -0.43
N GLN A 39 3.30 16.02 -0.31
CA GLN A 39 2.20 15.72 0.61
C GLN A 39 0.91 15.36 -0.14
N ILE A 40 0.21 14.36 0.37
CA ILE A 40 -1.22 14.16 0.08
C ILE A 40 -1.99 15.10 1.03
N ILE A 41 -2.97 15.80 0.51
CA ILE A 41 -3.77 16.76 1.27
C ILE A 41 -5.26 16.50 1.11
N ASP A 42 -6.01 16.82 2.15
CA ASP A 42 -7.48 16.82 2.13
C ASP A 42 -8.05 18.08 1.44
N GLN A 43 -9.37 18.18 1.37
CA GLN A 43 -10.07 19.33 0.77
C GLN A 43 -9.84 20.66 1.54
N GLN A 44 -9.43 20.60 2.81
CA GLN A 44 -9.04 21.76 3.61
C GLN A 44 -7.56 22.11 3.43
N GLY A 45 -6.84 21.34 2.61
CA GLY A 45 -5.42 21.50 2.34
C GLY A 45 -4.53 21.08 3.53
N ARG A 46 -5.04 20.26 4.47
CA ARG A 46 -4.27 19.67 5.55
C ARG A 46 -3.57 18.42 5.07
N PRO A 47 -2.27 18.25 5.37
CA PRO A 47 -1.58 17.01 5.04
C PRO A 47 -2.23 15.80 5.72
N VAL A 48 -2.39 14.72 4.97
CA VAL A 48 -2.89 13.43 5.45
C VAL A 48 -1.89 12.33 5.15
N ARG A 49 -1.83 11.31 6.00
CA ARG A 49 -1.07 10.10 5.78
C ARG A 49 -2.02 8.95 5.45
N LEU A 50 -1.79 8.28 4.34
CA LEU A 50 -2.44 7.01 4.07
C LEU A 50 -1.79 5.94 4.96
N ALA A 51 -2.55 5.33 5.82
CA ALA A 51 -2.16 4.17 6.63
C ALA A 51 -3.07 3.01 6.20
N CYS A 52 -2.74 2.40 5.09
CA CYS A 52 -3.53 1.37 4.46
C CYS A 52 -3.11 -0.04 4.88
N ILE A 53 -4.00 -0.99 4.65
CA ILE A 53 -3.70 -2.42 4.68
C ILE A 53 -4.16 -3.03 3.36
N GLY A 54 -3.31 -3.87 2.77
CA GLY A 54 -3.64 -4.65 1.58
C GLY A 54 -4.71 -5.68 1.92
N TRP A 55 -5.79 -5.70 1.19
CA TRP A 55 -6.87 -6.67 1.39
C TRP A 55 -7.23 -7.33 0.07
N ASN A 56 -6.45 -8.34 -0.29
CA ASN A 56 -6.61 -9.03 -1.56
C ASN A 56 -7.64 -10.18 -1.49
N GLN A 57 -7.68 -10.92 -0.38
CA GLN A 57 -8.58 -12.05 -0.20
C GLN A 57 -9.67 -11.75 0.82
N VAL A 58 -10.92 -11.78 0.39
CA VAL A 58 -12.08 -11.61 1.28
C VAL A 58 -12.52 -12.98 1.80
N VAL A 59 -12.57 -13.10 3.11
CA VAL A 59 -13.07 -14.32 3.79
C VAL A 59 -14.57 -14.21 3.93
N GLU A 60 -15.31 -15.12 3.30
CA GLU A 60 -16.78 -15.10 3.27
C GLU A 60 -17.41 -15.37 4.66
N ASP A 61 -16.71 -16.12 5.52
CA ASP A 61 -17.23 -16.50 6.84
C ASP A 61 -17.27 -15.34 7.86
N VAL A 62 -16.57 -14.23 7.56
CA VAL A 62 -16.58 -13.03 8.41
C VAL A 62 -17.26 -11.89 7.65
N PRO A 63 -18.34 -11.29 8.18
CA PRO A 63 -19.02 -10.17 7.52
C PRO A 63 -18.07 -9.02 7.18
N LEU A 64 -18.22 -8.39 6.02
CA LEU A 64 -17.38 -7.28 5.57
C LEU A 64 -17.38 -6.12 6.57
N GLU A 65 -18.54 -5.80 7.15
CA GLU A 65 -18.68 -4.77 8.18
C GLU A 65 -17.80 -5.07 9.40
N ARG A 66 -17.77 -6.33 9.82
CA ARG A 66 -16.90 -6.72 10.94
C ARG A 66 -15.42 -6.62 10.59
N GLN A 67 -15.04 -7.00 9.38
CA GLN A 67 -13.66 -6.89 8.93
C GLN A 67 -13.22 -5.42 8.85
N THR A 68 -14.05 -4.54 8.29
CA THR A 68 -13.74 -3.10 8.21
C THR A 68 -13.69 -2.42 9.58
N GLU A 69 -14.55 -2.80 10.53
CA GLU A 69 -14.47 -2.34 11.92
C GLU A 69 -13.15 -2.75 12.59
N LEU A 70 -12.70 -3.99 12.38
CA LEU A 70 -11.41 -4.47 12.90
C LEU A 70 -10.25 -3.70 12.28
N ILE A 71 -10.23 -3.51 10.96
CA ILE A 71 -9.21 -2.75 10.26
C ILE A 71 -9.11 -1.31 10.81
N ALA A 72 -10.25 -0.63 10.95
CA ALA A 72 -10.29 0.71 11.54
C ALA A 72 -9.82 0.72 13.00
N GLY A 73 -10.26 -0.26 13.79
CA GLY A 73 -9.85 -0.43 15.19
C GLY A 73 -8.35 -0.66 15.37
N MET A 74 -7.70 -1.30 14.41
CA MET A 74 -6.25 -1.50 14.37
C MET A 74 -5.48 -0.24 13.97
N GLY A 75 -6.17 0.84 13.61
CA GLY A 75 -5.58 2.16 13.32
C GLY A 75 -5.24 2.40 11.86
N PHE A 76 -5.67 1.54 10.96
CA PHE A 76 -5.67 1.81 9.53
C PHE A 76 -6.78 2.81 9.17
N ASN A 77 -6.57 3.60 8.12
CA ASN A 77 -7.54 4.56 7.61
C ASN A 77 -7.92 4.33 6.15
N CYS A 78 -7.26 3.39 5.52
CA CYS A 78 -7.56 2.94 4.16
C CYS A 78 -7.25 1.46 3.96
N VAL A 79 -7.76 0.95 2.86
CA VAL A 79 -7.53 -0.39 2.32
C VAL A 79 -7.04 -0.25 0.89
N ARG A 80 -6.01 -0.98 0.49
CA ARG A 80 -5.65 -1.19 -0.91
C ARG A 80 -6.23 -2.53 -1.34
N HIS A 81 -7.13 -2.51 -2.33
CA HIS A 81 -7.82 -3.70 -2.81
C HIS A 81 -7.61 -3.93 -4.29
N SER A 82 -7.34 -5.17 -4.65
CA SER A 82 -6.97 -5.57 -6.00
C SER A 82 -8.20 -5.92 -6.86
N TRP A 83 -8.09 -5.61 -8.16
CA TRP A 83 -8.99 -6.10 -9.19
C TRP A 83 -8.20 -6.62 -10.38
N VAL A 84 -8.83 -7.46 -11.20
CA VAL A 84 -8.21 -8.17 -12.32
C VAL A 84 -8.99 -7.89 -13.61
N ASN A 85 -8.30 -7.61 -14.74
CA ASN A 85 -8.96 -7.22 -15.99
C ASN A 85 -9.98 -8.25 -16.49
N ALA A 86 -9.65 -9.54 -16.41
CA ALA A 86 -10.51 -10.61 -16.93
C ALA A 86 -11.77 -10.83 -16.07
N THR A 87 -11.74 -10.45 -14.79
CA THR A 87 -12.86 -10.66 -13.85
C THR A 87 -13.47 -9.38 -13.32
N LYS A 88 -13.12 -8.23 -13.89
CA LYS A 88 -13.47 -6.91 -13.37
C LYS A 88 -14.96 -6.72 -13.04
N GLU A 89 -15.88 -7.24 -13.85
CA GLU A 89 -17.31 -7.11 -13.58
C GLU A 89 -17.73 -7.81 -12.29
N LYS A 90 -17.13 -8.98 -12.01
CA LYS A 90 -17.33 -9.71 -10.75
C LYS A 90 -16.65 -9.00 -9.58
N ASP A 91 -15.43 -8.50 -9.80
CA ASP A 91 -14.64 -7.81 -8.78
C ASP A 91 -15.35 -6.53 -8.34
N LEU A 92 -15.93 -5.76 -9.28
CA LEU A 92 -16.67 -4.54 -8.95
C LEU A 92 -17.87 -4.80 -8.03
N VAL A 93 -18.57 -5.93 -8.17
CA VAL A 93 -19.67 -6.30 -7.26
C VAL A 93 -19.18 -6.49 -5.82
N LEU A 94 -17.99 -7.09 -5.67
CA LEU A 94 -17.38 -7.21 -4.34
C LEU A 94 -16.90 -5.85 -3.83
N ILE A 95 -16.26 -5.06 -4.67
CA ILE A 95 -15.72 -3.74 -4.31
C ILE A 95 -16.84 -2.79 -3.90
N ASP A 96 -18.02 -2.82 -4.54
CA ASP A 96 -19.20 -2.04 -4.11
C ASP A 96 -19.57 -2.35 -2.65
N ARG A 97 -19.65 -3.62 -2.30
CA ARG A 97 -19.96 -4.07 -0.93
C ARG A 97 -18.85 -3.68 0.06
N MET A 98 -17.59 -3.78 -0.36
CA MET A 98 -16.45 -3.36 0.46
C MET A 98 -16.45 -1.85 0.66
N ALA A 99 -16.76 -1.05 -0.38
CA ALA A 99 -16.85 0.39 -0.28
C ALA A 99 -17.95 0.83 0.70
N ASP A 100 -19.12 0.17 0.66
CA ASP A 100 -20.21 0.42 1.59
C ASP A 100 -19.82 0.09 3.05
N ALA A 101 -19.15 -1.04 3.27
CA ALA A 101 -18.69 -1.44 4.60
C ALA A 101 -17.57 -0.51 5.10
N ALA A 102 -16.62 -0.17 4.24
CA ALA A 102 -15.52 0.75 4.53
C ALA A 102 -16.03 2.15 4.91
N ALA A 103 -17.01 2.68 4.14
CA ALA A 103 -17.64 3.97 4.43
C ALA A 103 -18.25 4.02 5.84
N LYS A 104 -18.96 2.96 6.25
CA LYS A 104 -19.54 2.84 7.60
C LYS A 104 -18.48 2.83 8.69
N ALA A 105 -17.32 2.22 8.44
CA ALA A 105 -16.21 2.18 9.37
C ALA A 105 -15.28 3.43 9.29
N GLY A 106 -15.55 4.38 8.38
CA GLY A 106 -14.73 5.57 8.17
C GLY A 106 -13.43 5.29 7.40
N LEU A 107 -13.30 4.14 6.77
CA LEU A 107 -12.17 3.77 5.93
C LEU A 107 -12.34 4.28 4.50
N ARG A 108 -11.23 4.36 3.77
CA ARG A 108 -11.17 4.68 2.34
C ARG A 108 -10.54 3.53 1.57
N LEU A 109 -10.75 3.50 0.25
CA LEU A 109 -10.17 2.50 -0.63
C LEU A 109 -9.27 3.11 -1.69
N VAL A 110 -8.13 2.45 -1.91
CA VAL A 110 -7.31 2.56 -3.12
C VAL A 110 -7.57 1.30 -3.94
N LEU A 111 -7.94 1.44 -5.20
CA LEU A 111 -8.15 0.31 -6.10
C LEU A 111 -6.90 0.07 -6.94
N ASP A 112 -6.43 -1.15 -6.90
CA ASP A 112 -5.20 -1.61 -7.53
C ASP A 112 -5.50 -2.56 -8.69
N ASN A 113 -4.96 -2.29 -9.89
CA ASN A 113 -4.94 -3.29 -10.95
C ASN A 113 -3.79 -4.26 -10.74
N HIS A 114 -4.10 -5.44 -10.24
CA HIS A 114 -3.08 -6.37 -9.80
C HIS A 114 -2.47 -7.20 -10.94
N THR A 115 -3.32 -7.87 -11.72
CA THR A 115 -2.94 -8.69 -12.87
C THR A 115 -3.98 -8.59 -13.99
N ASN A 116 -3.67 -9.12 -15.17
CA ASN A 116 -4.62 -9.16 -16.29
C ASN A 116 -5.63 -10.30 -16.13
N GLU A 117 -5.17 -11.49 -15.72
CA GLU A 117 -5.97 -12.69 -15.56
C GLU A 117 -5.85 -13.25 -14.14
N PRO A 118 -6.93 -13.92 -13.65
CA PRO A 118 -6.87 -14.64 -12.38
C PRO A 118 -5.84 -15.76 -12.42
N GLY A 119 -5.21 -16.04 -11.30
CA GLY A 119 -4.26 -17.14 -11.15
C GLY A 119 -2.82 -16.79 -11.55
N HIS A 120 -2.55 -15.58 -12.00
CA HIS A 120 -1.19 -15.06 -12.00
C HIS A 120 -0.72 -14.99 -10.55
N GLY A 121 0.31 -15.76 -10.23
CA GLY A 121 0.84 -15.84 -8.89
C GLY A 121 0.26 -16.92 -7.99
N GLU A 122 -0.97 -17.36 -8.14
CA GLU A 122 -1.53 -18.44 -7.32
C GLU A 122 -0.81 -19.77 -7.50
N ARG A 123 -0.33 -20.08 -8.72
CA ARG A 123 0.36 -21.34 -9.02
C ARG A 123 1.75 -21.45 -8.45
N ASP A 124 2.46 -20.34 -8.37
CA ASP A 124 3.89 -20.34 -8.05
C ASP A 124 4.15 -19.80 -6.64
N ASN A 125 3.12 -19.53 -5.82
CA ASN A 125 3.19 -18.84 -4.54
C ASN A 125 3.94 -17.48 -4.61
N TRP A 126 4.10 -16.93 -5.81
CA TRP A 126 4.69 -15.62 -6.08
C TRP A 126 3.57 -14.65 -6.41
N GLY A 127 2.64 -14.62 -5.53
CA GLY A 127 1.35 -13.95 -5.64
C GLY A 127 1.32 -12.86 -6.62
N ALA A 128 1.09 -12.29 -7.39
CA ALA A 128 0.52 -11.03 -7.70
C ALA A 128 1.16 -10.23 -8.80
N GLN A 129 2.24 -10.68 -9.38
CA GLN A 129 2.88 -9.96 -10.48
C GLN A 129 2.41 -10.53 -11.81
N GLN A 130 2.13 -9.65 -12.77
CA GLN A 130 1.96 -10.08 -14.15
C GLN A 130 3.26 -10.71 -14.66
N LYS A 131 3.23 -11.98 -15.05
CA LYS A 131 4.45 -12.76 -15.39
C LYS A 131 5.27 -12.15 -16.52
N ASN A 132 4.64 -11.48 -17.47
CA ASN A 132 5.34 -10.77 -18.54
C ASN A 132 5.80 -9.35 -18.13
N GLY A 133 5.54 -8.92 -16.90
CA GLY A 133 5.95 -7.60 -16.38
C GLY A 133 5.30 -6.39 -17.04
N LEU A 134 4.31 -6.60 -17.94
CA LEU A 134 3.62 -5.56 -18.70
C LEU A 134 2.20 -5.35 -18.15
N TRP A 135 1.47 -4.41 -18.70
CA TRP A 135 0.06 -4.15 -18.48
C TRP A 135 -0.86 -4.78 -19.56
N TYR A 136 -0.28 -5.42 -20.55
CA TYR A 136 -0.99 -6.10 -21.62
C TYR A 136 -0.36 -7.47 -21.92
N ASP A 137 -1.12 -8.32 -22.57
CA ASP A 137 -0.71 -9.68 -22.91
C ASP A 137 -0.06 -9.73 -24.29
N LEU A 138 0.95 -10.59 -24.42
CA LEU A 138 1.69 -10.74 -25.70
C LEU A 138 1.03 -11.71 -26.69
N GLY A 139 -0.10 -12.34 -26.28
CA GLY A 139 -0.87 -13.20 -27.15
C GLY A 139 -0.35 -14.63 -27.31
N GLY A 140 0.48 -15.08 -26.41
CA GLY A 140 0.95 -16.47 -26.38
C GLY A 140 2.29 -16.66 -25.67
N GLY A 141 2.40 -17.81 -25.01
CA GLY A 141 3.60 -18.19 -24.25
C GLY A 141 3.31 -18.44 -22.78
N SER A 142 4.28 -19.04 -22.06
CA SER A 142 4.13 -19.42 -20.66
C SER A 142 4.04 -18.21 -19.71
N ASP A 143 4.51 -17.06 -20.14
CA ASP A 143 4.56 -15.85 -19.35
C ASP A 143 3.31 -14.96 -19.52
N ASP A 144 2.36 -15.39 -20.35
CA ASP A 144 1.21 -14.61 -20.82
C ASP A 144 -0.07 -15.46 -20.83
N THR A 145 -0.15 -16.44 -19.95
CA THR A 145 -1.30 -17.32 -19.81
C THR A 145 -1.98 -17.06 -18.48
N ASP A 146 -3.32 -17.24 -18.44
CA ASP A 146 -4.06 -17.31 -17.19
C ASP A 146 -3.56 -18.47 -16.31
N GLY A 147 -3.99 -18.52 -15.06
CA GLY A 147 -3.67 -19.63 -14.17
C GLY A 147 -4.15 -21.00 -14.67
N GLY A 148 -5.07 -21.06 -15.66
CA GLY A 148 -5.55 -22.24 -16.36
C GLY A 148 -4.67 -22.70 -17.53
N GLY A 149 -3.70 -21.86 -17.95
CA GLY A 149 -2.84 -22.11 -19.09
C GLY A 149 -3.40 -21.60 -20.43
N ASN A 150 -4.46 -20.79 -20.40
CA ASN A 150 -5.00 -20.16 -21.61
C ASN A 150 -4.24 -18.87 -21.92
N PRO A 151 -4.05 -18.53 -23.21
CA PRO A 151 -3.45 -17.24 -23.56
C PRO A 151 -4.23 -16.07 -22.99
N GLY A 152 -3.51 -15.06 -22.48
CA GLY A 152 -4.10 -13.81 -22.06
C GLY A 152 -4.67 -13.00 -23.23
N THR A 153 -5.66 -12.18 -22.95
CA THR A 153 -6.42 -11.45 -23.97
C THR A 153 -6.48 -9.94 -23.74
N VAL A 154 -5.78 -9.42 -22.75
CA VAL A 154 -5.76 -7.99 -22.42
C VAL A 154 -4.79 -7.27 -23.34
N THR A 155 -5.29 -6.50 -24.28
CA THR A 155 -4.49 -5.61 -25.13
C THR A 155 -4.24 -4.27 -24.41
N ASP A 156 -3.26 -3.47 -24.88
CA ASP A 156 -3.05 -2.10 -24.38
C ASP A 156 -4.33 -1.24 -24.45
N ALA A 157 -5.05 -1.34 -25.55
CA ALA A 157 -6.32 -0.63 -25.71
C ALA A 157 -7.41 -1.12 -24.73
N LYS A 158 -7.46 -2.44 -24.49
CA LYS A 158 -8.39 -3.01 -23.52
C LYS A 158 -8.04 -2.59 -22.10
N PHE A 159 -6.78 -2.59 -21.73
CA PHE A 159 -6.34 -2.13 -20.41
C PHE A 159 -6.79 -0.69 -20.12
N LEU A 160 -6.62 0.22 -21.09
CA LEU A 160 -7.10 1.58 -20.97
C LEU A 160 -8.63 1.65 -20.86
N ALA A 161 -9.34 0.86 -21.67
CA ALA A 161 -10.81 0.81 -21.65
C ALA A 161 -11.34 0.24 -20.33
N ASP A 162 -10.67 -0.78 -19.77
CA ASP A 162 -11.04 -1.40 -18.49
C ASP A 162 -10.87 -0.40 -17.34
N TRP A 163 -9.79 0.37 -17.30
CA TRP A 163 -9.62 1.44 -16.30
C TRP A 163 -10.68 2.54 -16.43
N ALA A 164 -11.00 2.96 -17.65
CA ALA A 164 -12.07 3.92 -17.87
C ALA A 164 -13.45 3.37 -17.45
N PHE A 165 -13.66 2.06 -17.59
CA PHE A 165 -14.86 1.37 -17.12
C PHE A 165 -14.93 1.35 -15.59
N VAL A 166 -13.86 0.95 -14.90
CA VAL A 166 -13.77 0.96 -13.44
C VAL A 166 -13.96 2.36 -12.88
N ALA A 167 -13.28 3.36 -13.43
CA ALA A 167 -13.42 4.75 -13.01
C ALA A 167 -14.86 5.27 -13.16
N ARG A 168 -15.53 4.91 -14.28
CA ARG A 168 -16.92 5.30 -14.52
C ARG A 168 -17.88 4.67 -13.52
N HIS A 169 -17.62 3.44 -13.10
CA HIS A 169 -18.44 2.73 -12.11
C HIS A 169 -18.43 3.47 -10.77
N PHE A 170 -17.27 4.02 -10.37
CA PHE A 170 -17.08 4.66 -9.06
C PHE A 170 -17.16 6.19 -9.08
N VAL A 171 -17.57 6.82 -10.18
CA VAL A 171 -17.76 8.29 -10.20
C VAL A 171 -18.65 8.74 -9.06
N GLY A 172 -18.15 9.70 -8.26
CA GLY A 172 -18.87 10.25 -7.11
C GLY A 172 -18.84 9.39 -5.86
N ASN A 173 -18.23 8.20 -5.88
CA ASN A 173 -18.02 7.42 -4.66
C ASN A 173 -16.82 7.97 -3.88
N GLU A 174 -17.09 8.70 -2.81
CA GLU A 174 -16.05 9.32 -1.97
C GLU A 174 -15.20 8.30 -1.20
N THR A 175 -15.65 7.06 -1.03
CA THR A 175 -14.89 6.02 -0.36
C THR A 175 -13.67 5.61 -1.18
N ILE A 176 -13.77 5.62 -2.51
CA ILE A 176 -12.64 5.40 -3.41
C ILE A 176 -11.83 6.70 -3.49
N ILE A 177 -10.57 6.69 -3.07
CA ILE A 177 -9.71 7.88 -3.03
C ILE A 177 -8.63 7.90 -4.12
N GLY A 178 -8.33 6.76 -4.71
CA GLY A 178 -7.29 6.68 -5.74
C GLY A 178 -7.29 5.36 -6.49
N TYR A 179 -6.62 5.39 -7.63
CA TYR A 179 -6.43 4.28 -8.54
C TYR A 179 -4.93 4.01 -8.69
N ASP A 180 -4.48 2.84 -8.23
CA ASP A 180 -3.14 2.32 -8.42
C ASP A 180 -3.11 1.57 -9.75
N LEU A 181 -2.52 2.22 -10.76
CA LEU A 181 -2.79 1.85 -12.14
C LEU A 181 -2.21 0.51 -12.57
N ARG A 182 -1.13 0.07 -11.94
CA ARG A 182 -0.54 -1.24 -12.21
C ARG A 182 0.36 -1.68 -11.06
N ASN A 183 0.06 -2.84 -10.48
CA ASN A 183 0.88 -3.51 -9.48
C ASN A 183 2.18 -4.07 -10.09
N GLU A 184 3.28 -3.80 -9.45
CA GLU A 184 4.60 -4.42 -9.63
C GLU A 184 5.03 -4.69 -11.08
N PRO A 185 5.10 -3.65 -11.93
CA PRO A 185 5.67 -3.84 -13.25
C PRO A 185 7.14 -4.21 -13.15
N LEU A 186 7.62 -5.06 -14.06
CA LEU A 186 8.97 -5.61 -14.04
C LEU A 186 9.79 -5.12 -15.24
N ASP A 187 11.06 -4.80 -15.04
CA ASP A 187 12.00 -4.44 -16.11
C ASP A 187 12.91 -5.59 -16.53
N TRP A 188 12.93 -6.68 -15.81
CA TRP A 188 13.77 -7.82 -16.14
C TRP A 188 13.46 -8.36 -17.54
N ARG A 189 14.49 -8.71 -18.30
CA ARG A 189 14.39 -9.09 -19.73
C ARG A 189 13.84 -7.99 -20.66
N GLY A 190 13.86 -6.72 -20.23
CA GLY A 190 13.38 -5.59 -21.03
C GLY A 190 11.87 -5.58 -21.23
N MET A 191 11.12 -6.05 -20.22
CA MET A 191 9.67 -6.06 -20.22
C MET A 191 9.13 -4.63 -20.11
N SER A 192 8.80 -4.12 -18.93
CA SER A 192 8.48 -2.70 -18.79
C SER A 192 9.73 -1.85 -18.74
N VAL A 193 9.67 -0.68 -19.40
CA VAL A 193 10.73 0.33 -19.34
C VAL A 193 10.13 1.67 -18.96
N TRP A 194 10.91 2.52 -18.29
CA TRP A 194 10.47 3.86 -17.95
C TRP A 194 10.98 4.85 -19.00
N GLY A 195 10.08 5.32 -19.87
CA GLY A 195 10.43 6.23 -20.98
C GLY A 195 10.89 5.52 -22.26
N GLY A 196 11.33 6.31 -23.22
CA GLY A 196 11.86 5.80 -24.50
C GLY A 196 10.82 5.62 -25.62
N GLY A 197 9.53 5.82 -25.36
CA GLY A 197 8.47 5.88 -26.37
C GLY A 197 8.16 4.56 -27.10
N SER A 198 8.64 3.42 -26.56
CA SER A 198 8.28 2.10 -27.09
C SER A 198 6.91 1.66 -26.61
N ASN A 199 6.38 0.55 -27.18
CA ASN A 199 5.16 -0.10 -26.67
C ASN A 199 5.31 -0.70 -25.28
N ARG A 200 6.52 -0.68 -24.72
CA ARG A 200 6.85 -1.12 -23.34
C ARG A 200 7.10 0.04 -22.37
N ASP A 201 6.92 1.27 -22.86
CA ASP A 201 7.09 2.50 -22.06
C ASP A 201 5.92 2.67 -21.09
N ILE A 202 6.14 2.26 -19.85
CA ILE A 202 5.09 2.30 -18.83
C ILE A 202 4.78 3.74 -18.35
N ALA A 203 5.76 4.66 -18.40
CA ALA A 203 5.49 6.06 -18.07
C ALA A 203 4.53 6.70 -19.08
N ALA A 204 4.66 6.36 -20.35
CA ALA A 204 3.72 6.77 -21.40
C ALA A 204 2.35 6.10 -21.19
N MET A 205 2.31 4.83 -20.80
CA MET A 205 1.04 4.16 -20.43
C MET A 205 0.37 4.86 -19.26
N TYR A 206 1.07 5.12 -18.16
CA TYR A 206 0.52 5.82 -17.00
C TYR A 206 -0.04 7.21 -17.36
N THR A 207 0.63 7.92 -18.25
CA THR A 207 0.13 9.21 -18.77
C THR A 207 -1.19 9.03 -19.53
N ARG A 208 -1.29 8.04 -20.44
CA ARG A 208 -2.50 7.79 -21.22
C ARG A 208 -3.66 7.30 -20.34
N VAL A 209 -3.42 6.30 -19.52
CA VAL A 209 -4.45 5.66 -18.67
C VAL A 209 -4.89 6.63 -17.58
N GLY A 210 -3.95 7.29 -16.90
CA GLY A 210 -4.26 8.28 -15.87
C GLY A 210 -5.12 9.42 -16.39
N ASN A 211 -4.83 9.91 -17.61
CA ASN A 211 -5.64 10.95 -18.25
C ASN A 211 -7.03 10.44 -18.69
N ALA A 212 -7.13 9.20 -19.16
CA ALA A 212 -8.42 8.59 -19.47
C ALA A 212 -9.30 8.45 -18.21
N VAL A 213 -8.71 8.00 -17.10
CA VAL A 213 -9.36 7.93 -15.79
C VAL A 213 -9.81 9.31 -15.32
N LEU A 214 -8.91 10.30 -15.33
CA LEU A 214 -9.23 11.66 -14.87
C LEU A 214 -10.23 12.41 -15.77
N THR A 215 -10.38 12.01 -17.02
CA THR A 215 -11.47 12.51 -17.89
C THR A 215 -12.84 12.03 -17.38
N VAL A 216 -12.89 10.86 -16.79
CA VAL A 216 -14.11 10.25 -16.23
C VAL A 216 -14.35 10.70 -14.79
N ASP A 217 -13.33 10.62 -13.95
CA ASP A 217 -13.37 10.99 -12.53
C ASP A 217 -12.14 11.84 -12.15
N PRO A 218 -12.27 13.18 -12.26
CA PRO A 218 -11.14 14.10 -12.02
C PRO A 218 -10.74 14.23 -10.55
N HIS A 219 -11.46 13.57 -9.65
CA HIS A 219 -11.33 13.75 -8.21
C HIS A 219 -10.33 12.79 -7.56
N LYS A 220 -9.99 11.68 -8.22
CA LYS A 220 -9.18 10.59 -7.64
C LYS A 220 -7.68 10.82 -7.79
N LEU A 221 -6.93 10.30 -6.84
CA LEU A 221 -5.47 10.20 -6.98
C LEU A 221 -5.13 9.17 -8.05
N ILE A 222 -4.09 9.44 -8.81
CA ILE A 222 -3.48 8.51 -9.75
C ILE A 222 -2.16 8.06 -9.15
N ILE A 223 -2.08 6.78 -8.83
CA ILE A 223 -0.94 6.15 -8.21
C ILE A 223 -0.22 5.34 -9.29
N VAL A 224 1.10 5.50 -9.39
CA VAL A 224 1.91 4.88 -10.42
C VAL A 224 3.17 4.26 -9.83
N GLU A 225 3.47 3.04 -10.19
CA GLU A 225 4.65 2.32 -9.74
C GLU A 225 5.67 2.17 -10.89
N PRO A 226 6.89 2.73 -10.77
CA PRO A 226 7.96 2.44 -11.71
C PRO A 226 8.41 0.97 -11.63
N PRO A 227 8.91 0.38 -12.74
CA PRO A 227 9.36 -1.01 -12.75
C PRO A 227 10.34 -1.31 -11.61
N ASN A 228 10.10 -2.42 -10.90
CA ASN A 228 10.86 -2.86 -9.72
C ASN A 228 10.93 -1.79 -8.60
N SER A 229 9.95 -0.91 -8.50
CA SER A 229 9.94 0.22 -7.54
C SER A 229 11.16 1.15 -7.68
N ASP A 230 11.74 1.25 -8.87
CA ASP A 230 12.91 2.08 -9.15
C ASP A 230 12.54 3.38 -9.86
N CYS A 231 12.45 4.44 -9.09
CA CYS A 231 12.06 5.76 -9.57
C CYS A 231 13.20 6.58 -10.23
N ARG A 232 14.40 6.02 -10.42
CA ARG A 232 15.51 6.79 -11.02
C ARG A 232 15.17 7.34 -12.41
N GLY A 233 14.36 6.61 -13.18
CA GLY A 233 13.88 7.07 -14.48
C GLY A 233 13.02 8.33 -14.43
N VAL A 234 12.38 8.62 -13.31
CA VAL A 234 11.53 9.81 -13.11
C VAL A 234 12.32 11.13 -13.22
N HIS A 235 13.66 11.09 -13.02
CA HIS A 235 14.51 12.26 -13.27
C HIS A 235 14.42 12.77 -14.71
N THR A 236 14.21 11.87 -15.67
CA THR A 236 14.26 12.17 -17.12
C THR A 236 12.89 12.17 -17.77
N VAL A 237 11.96 11.35 -17.28
CA VAL A 237 10.60 11.21 -17.84
C VAL A 237 9.58 11.30 -16.71
N ALA A 238 8.72 12.30 -16.78
CA ALA A 238 7.63 12.47 -15.83
C ALA A 238 6.31 11.95 -16.41
N VAL A 239 5.47 11.36 -15.57
CA VAL A 239 4.05 11.12 -15.88
C VAL A 239 3.33 12.47 -15.86
N THR A 240 2.61 12.78 -16.93
CA THR A 240 1.92 14.06 -17.09
C THR A 240 0.40 13.86 -17.06
N LEU A 241 -0.25 14.43 -16.06
CA LEU A 241 -1.69 14.33 -15.88
C LEU A 241 -2.39 15.63 -16.30
N SER A 242 -3.56 15.49 -16.95
CA SER A 242 -4.41 16.61 -17.40
C SER A 242 -5.07 17.37 -16.24
N VAL A 243 -5.29 16.67 -15.12
CA VAL A 243 -5.76 17.28 -13.88
C VAL A 243 -4.55 17.41 -12.96
N PRO A 244 -4.16 18.62 -12.55
CA PRO A 244 -3.00 18.83 -11.70
C PRO A 244 -3.23 18.29 -10.28
N ASN A 245 -2.15 18.04 -9.57
CA ASN A 245 -2.18 17.68 -8.15
C ASN A 245 -2.90 16.33 -7.87
N LYS A 246 -2.74 15.35 -8.75
CA LYS A 246 -3.33 14.01 -8.61
C LYS A 246 -2.30 12.87 -8.63
N LEU A 247 -1.05 13.13 -8.97
CA LEU A 247 -0.01 12.12 -9.10
C LEU A 247 0.61 11.74 -7.76
N VAL A 248 0.71 10.43 -7.50
CA VAL A 248 1.43 9.82 -6.38
C VAL A 248 2.32 8.72 -6.96
N TYR A 249 3.58 8.64 -6.54
CA TYR A 249 4.44 7.52 -6.90
C TYR A 249 4.34 6.42 -5.85
N SER A 250 4.13 5.18 -6.31
CA SER A 250 4.12 3.99 -5.47
C SER A 250 5.47 3.27 -5.55
N VAL A 251 5.86 2.67 -4.44
CA VAL A 251 7.01 1.77 -4.35
C VAL A 251 6.69 0.64 -3.39
N HIS A 252 7.28 -0.54 -3.59
CA HIS A 252 7.15 -1.67 -2.68
C HIS A 252 8.47 -1.91 -1.95
N GLU A 253 8.41 -2.12 -0.66
CA GLU A 253 9.58 -2.34 0.19
C GLU A 253 9.40 -3.55 1.10
N TYR A 254 10.10 -4.62 0.78
CA TYR A 254 10.08 -5.86 1.55
C TYR A 254 11.47 -6.23 2.08
N PRO A 255 11.57 -6.97 3.20
CA PRO A 255 12.84 -7.52 3.64
C PRO A 255 13.41 -8.49 2.58
N GLY A 256 14.72 -8.66 2.59
CA GLY A 256 15.41 -9.44 1.56
C GLY A 256 15.00 -10.91 1.48
N GLU A 257 14.47 -11.48 2.55
CA GLU A 257 13.92 -12.85 2.56
C GLU A 257 12.62 -12.97 1.71
N ILE A 258 11.94 -11.85 1.45
CA ILE A 258 10.77 -11.79 0.59
C ILE A 258 11.16 -11.28 -0.80
N SER A 259 11.82 -10.13 -0.87
CA SER A 259 12.17 -9.47 -2.14
C SER A 259 13.36 -10.11 -2.88
N GLY A 260 14.12 -11.00 -2.25
CA GLY A 260 15.38 -11.51 -2.79
C GLY A 260 16.53 -10.50 -2.80
N GLN A 261 16.31 -9.29 -2.30
CA GLN A 261 17.34 -8.23 -2.30
C GLN A 261 18.41 -8.48 -1.24
N LYS A 262 19.68 -8.29 -1.60
CA LYS A 262 20.80 -8.51 -0.69
C LYS A 262 20.93 -7.44 0.39
N VAL A 263 20.44 -6.22 0.10
CA VAL A 263 20.52 -5.06 1.00
C VAL A 263 19.14 -4.79 1.56
N SER A 264 18.91 -5.13 2.82
CA SER A 264 17.61 -5.06 3.46
C SER A 264 17.60 -4.41 4.84
N SER A 265 18.69 -3.81 5.30
CA SER A 265 18.73 -3.09 6.58
C SER A 265 19.88 -2.08 6.68
N GLY A 266 19.82 -1.22 7.71
CA GLY A 266 20.85 -0.25 8.08
C GLY A 266 21.14 0.80 7.00
N ALA A 267 22.31 1.45 7.09
CA ALA A 267 22.70 2.54 6.21
C ALA A 267 22.70 2.16 4.71
N ALA A 268 22.96 0.89 4.39
CA ALA A 268 22.93 0.41 3.01
C ALA A 268 21.49 0.39 2.43
N LEU A 269 20.49 0.02 3.24
CA LEU A 269 19.08 0.11 2.86
C LEU A 269 18.66 1.58 2.66
N ILE A 270 18.99 2.45 3.60
CA ILE A 270 18.69 3.89 3.52
C ILE A 270 19.30 4.49 2.24
N LYS A 271 20.57 4.18 1.96
CA LYS A 271 21.24 4.64 0.73
C LYS A 271 20.48 4.17 -0.52
N ARG A 272 20.08 2.90 -0.59
CA ARG A 272 19.32 2.35 -1.71
C ARG A 272 17.97 3.05 -1.87
N MET A 273 17.23 3.25 -0.79
CA MET A 273 15.93 3.95 -0.84
C MET A 273 16.09 5.39 -1.30
N ASN A 274 17.10 6.12 -0.79
CA ASN A 274 17.37 7.49 -1.22
C ASN A 274 17.72 7.57 -2.71
N GLU A 275 18.51 6.64 -3.23
CA GLU A 275 18.90 6.60 -4.64
C GLU A 275 17.73 6.21 -5.55
N ASN A 276 16.88 5.28 -5.11
CA ASN A 276 15.79 4.77 -5.93
C ASN A 276 14.58 5.70 -5.93
N TRP A 277 14.11 6.17 -4.78
CA TRP A 277 12.84 6.88 -4.69
C TRP A 277 12.77 8.00 -3.62
N GLY A 278 13.55 7.91 -2.55
CA GLY A 278 13.50 8.88 -1.45
C GLY A 278 13.79 10.31 -1.88
N TRP A 279 14.58 10.49 -2.93
CA TRP A 279 14.88 11.79 -3.53
C TRP A 279 13.62 12.52 -4.05
N ILE A 280 12.60 11.80 -4.57
CA ILE A 280 11.34 12.42 -5.02
C ILE A 280 10.66 13.13 -3.86
N TYR A 281 10.60 12.46 -2.71
CA TYR A 281 10.01 13.03 -1.50
C TYR A 281 10.88 14.17 -0.93
N ASN A 282 12.19 13.93 -0.79
CA ASN A 282 13.14 14.88 -0.20
C ASN A 282 13.29 16.17 -1.02
N GLU A 283 13.17 16.10 -2.34
CA GLU A 283 13.16 17.25 -3.25
C GLU A 283 11.77 17.90 -3.39
N ASN A 284 10.78 17.46 -2.63
CA ASN A 284 9.40 17.99 -2.65
C ASN A 284 8.73 17.94 -4.03
N ARG A 285 9.00 16.88 -4.82
CA ARG A 285 8.47 16.75 -6.18
C ARG A 285 7.08 16.15 -6.23
N ALA A 286 6.85 15.06 -5.50
CA ALA A 286 5.56 14.37 -5.41
C ALA A 286 5.49 13.56 -4.11
N PRO A 287 4.27 13.19 -3.66
CA PRO A 287 4.11 12.21 -2.60
C PRO A 287 4.62 10.84 -3.04
N ILE A 288 5.16 10.11 -2.06
CA ILE A 288 5.44 8.68 -2.16
C ILE A 288 4.38 7.93 -1.35
N PHE A 289 3.94 6.80 -1.86
CA PHE A 289 3.14 5.81 -1.17
C PHE A 289 3.89 4.48 -1.20
N VAL A 290 4.24 3.92 -0.04
CA VAL A 290 4.77 2.56 0.01
C VAL A 290 3.58 1.63 -0.15
N GLY A 291 3.26 1.29 -1.41
CA GLY A 291 2.05 0.60 -1.84
C GLY A 291 1.98 -0.85 -1.40
N GLU A 292 3.13 -1.43 -1.05
CA GLU A 292 3.20 -2.68 -0.30
C GLU A 292 4.45 -2.71 0.57
N MET A 293 4.27 -3.16 1.79
CA MET A 293 5.33 -3.54 2.71
C MET A 293 4.79 -4.51 3.75
N GLY A 294 5.61 -5.44 4.19
CA GLY A 294 5.14 -6.38 5.21
C GLY A 294 6.12 -7.50 5.47
N SER A 295 5.92 -8.19 6.57
CA SER A 295 6.65 -9.41 6.94
C SER A 295 5.96 -10.10 8.11
N SER A 296 6.23 -11.39 8.28
CA SER A 296 5.83 -12.14 9.47
C SER A 296 6.52 -11.66 10.75
N MET A 297 7.59 -10.87 10.63
CA MET A 297 8.47 -10.42 11.73
C MET A 297 9.15 -11.56 12.51
N ALA A 298 9.16 -12.77 11.95
CA ALA A 298 9.74 -13.94 12.63
C ALA A 298 11.27 -13.97 12.59
N SER A 299 11.87 -13.45 11.51
CA SER A 299 13.31 -13.48 11.30
C SER A 299 14.03 -12.25 11.85
N GLU A 300 15.30 -12.38 12.17
CA GLU A 300 16.16 -11.24 12.51
C GLU A 300 16.34 -10.28 11.33
N GLN A 301 16.28 -10.78 10.09
CA GLN A 301 16.34 -9.95 8.89
C GLN A 301 15.12 -9.04 8.78
N SER A 302 13.92 -9.56 8.99
CA SER A 302 12.68 -8.77 9.03
C SER A 302 12.68 -7.73 10.13
N LYS A 303 13.15 -8.08 11.32
CA LYS A 303 13.27 -7.15 12.44
C LYS A 303 14.25 -6.02 12.15
N ALA A 304 15.42 -6.34 11.59
CA ALA A 304 16.43 -5.35 11.21
C ALA A 304 15.93 -4.44 10.07
N TRP A 305 15.18 -5.00 9.10
CA TRP A 305 14.52 -4.26 8.06
C TRP A 305 13.52 -3.25 8.64
N ALA A 306 12.59 -3.68 9.48
CA ALA A 306 11.59 -2.81 10.09
C ALA A 306 12.23 -1.73 10.98
N ALA A 307 13.26 -2.09 11.76
CA ALA A 307 14.01 -1.14 12.59
C ALA A 307 14.74 -0.06 11.77
N THR A 308 14.98 -0.32 10.49
CA THR A 308 15.57 0.66 9.56
C THR A 308 14.48 1.45 8.82
N LEU A 309 13.50 0.75 8.26
CA LEU A 309 12.50 1.33 7.38
C LEU A 309 11.54 2.27 8.12
N VAL A 310 11.03 1.86 9.29
CA VAL A 310 10.02 2.64 10.02
C VAL A 310 10.53 4.03 10.42
N PRO A 311 11.71 4.19 11.07
CA PRO A 311 12.25 5.52 11.35
C PRO A 311 12.50 6.34 10.08
N TYR A 312 12.99 5.70 9.00
CA TYR A 312 13.23 6.36 7.73
C TYR A 312 11.93 6.96 7.15
N LEU A 313 10.86 6.16 7.06
CA LEU A 313 9.55 6.59 6.56
C LEU A 313 8.93 7.70 7.42
N ASN A 314 9.14 7.65 8.73
CA ASN A 314 8.63 8.65 9.67
C ASN A 314 9.47 9.94 9.71
N GLY A 315 10.55 10.04 8.94
CA GLY A 315 11.44 11.19 8.95
C GLY A 315 12.19 11.35 10.26
N SER A 316 12.43 10.25 10.97
CA SER A 316 13.11 10.25 12.27
C SER A 316 14.62 10.10 12.09
N GLY A 317 15.38 10.94 12.78
CA GLY A 317 16.84 10.92 12.72
C GLY A 317 17.42 11.63 11.48
N PRO A 318 18.76 11.71 11.39
CA PRO A 318 19.46 12.51 10.37
C PRO A 318 19.33 11.93 8.94
N ASP A 319 19.06 10.63 8.84
CA ASP A 319 18.98 9.90 7.56
C ASP A 319 17.52 9.61 7.15
N GLY A 320 16.52 10.10 7.90
CA GLY A 320 15.10 9.94 7.59
C GLY A 320 14.64 10.82 6.42
N LEU A 321 13.48 10.51 5.88
CA LEU A 321 12.85 11.37 4.87
C LEU A 321 12.57 12.77 5.41
N HIS A 322 12.68 13.79 4.57
CA HIS A 322 12.50 15.20 4.95
C HIS A 322 11.01 15.54 5.05
N VAL A 323 10.36 15.14 6.14
CA VAL A 323 8.96 15.52 6.41
C VAL A 323 8.90 17.03 6.66
N PRO A 324 8.14 17.80 5.87
CA PRO A 324 8.06 19.24 6.03
C PRO A 324 7.35 19.62 7.34
N PRO A 325 7.64 20.81 7.92
CA PRO A 325 6.95 21.29 9.10
C PRO A 325 5.42 21.28 8.91
N GLY A 326 4.69 20.67 9.84
CA GLY A 326 3.24 20.50 9.75
C GLY A 326 2.76 19.49 8.68
N GLY A 327 3.69 18.80 8.02
CA GLY A 327 3.41 17.72 7.07
C GLY A 327 3.15 16.39 7.77
N GLN A 328 2.75 15.41 6.97
CA GLN A 328 2.63 14.01 7.38
C GLN A 328 3.77 13.18 6.77
N PRO A 329 4.23 12.14 7.45
CA PRO A 329 5.16 11.17 6.87
C PRO A 329 4.58 10.45 5.65
N VAL A 330 5.43 9.70 4.95
CA VAL A 330 5.06 8.88 3.78
C VAL A 330 3.92 7.93 4.11
N GLY A 331 2.94 7.83 3.21
CA GLY A 331 1.84 6.87 3.28
C GLY A 331 2.33 5.44 3.07
N THR A 332 1.67 4.48 3.68
CA THR A 332 2.06 3.07 3.63
C THR A 332 0.87 2.15 3.48
N ASP A 333 1.08 0.97 2.88
CA ASP A 333 0.17 -0.16 2.85
C ASP A 333 0.84 -1.38 3.46
N TRP A 334 0.27 -1.93 4.53
CA TRP A 334 0.77 -3.15 5.14
C TRP A 334 0.18 -4.38 4.43
N TRP A 335 1.00 -5.17 3.81
CA TRP A 335 0.61 -6.41 3.16
C TRP A 335 0.73 -7.58 4.15
N GLU A 336 -0.35 -8.28 4.56
CA GLU A 336 -1.72 -8.06 4.11
C GLU A 336 -2.73 -8.41 5.21
N TRP A 337 -3.99 -8.03 4.99
CA TRP A 337 -5.12 -8.39 5.87
C TRP A 337 -5.46 -9.87 5.76
N GLY A 338 -5.43 -10.57 6.87
CA GLY A 338 -5.87 -11.96 6.94
C GLY A 338 -4.95 -12.88 7.72
N HIS A 339 -5.24 -14.17 7.61
CA HIS A 339 -4.46 -15.26 8.21
C HIS A 339 -4.03 -16.24 7.11
N PHE A 340 -2.78 -16.17 6.70
CA PHE A 340 -2.22 -16.98 5.61
C PHE A 340 -0.95 -17.69 6.07
N PRO A 341 -1.07 -18.80 6.85
CA PRO A 341 0.08 -19.52 7.35
C PRO A 341 0.87 -20.15 6.19
N GLY A 342 2.19 -19.94 6.20
CA GLY A 342 3.09 -20.47 5.18
C GLY A 342 3.22 -19.61 3.92
N GLN A 343 2.48 -18.53 3.79
CA GLN A 343 2.73 -17.48 2.79
C GLN A 343 3.73 -16.45 3.32
N MET A 344 4.38 -15.73 2.43
CA MET A 344 5.23 -14.60 2.78
C MET A 344 4.83 -13.35 1.99
N PRO A 345 4.50 -12.26 2.71
CA PRO A 345 4.33 -12.17 4.16
C PRO A 345 3.08 -12.91 4.63
N ASN A 346 3.12 -13.46 5.84
CA ASN A 346 1.91 -13.99 6.47
C ASN A 346 0.94 -12.84 6.70
N GLY A 347 -0.37 -13.11 6.61
CA GLY A 347 -1.38 -12.13 6.98
C GLY A 347 -1.20 -11.61 8.42
N ASN A 348 -1.75 -10.45 8.72
CA ASN A 348 -1.60 -9.75 9.99
C ASN A 348 -2.44 -10.35 11.13
N LEU A 349 -3.28 -11.33 10.85
CA LEU A 349 -4.19 -11.94 11.83
C LEU A 349 -3.73 -13.32 12.29
N GLN A 350 -4.18 -13.68 13.48
CA GLN A 350 -4.09 -15.03 14.01
C GLN A 350 -5.19 -15.92 13.38
N ALA A 351 -5.19 -17.21 13.75
CA ALA A 351 -6.12 -18.20 13.19
C ALA A 351 -7.61 -17.93 13.49
N ASP A 352 -7.91 -17.04 14.43
CA ASP A 352 -9.27 -16.63 14.77
C ASP A 352 -9.82 -15.52 13.85
N TRP A 353 -9.02 -15.04 12.89
CA TRP A 353 -9.35 -13.97 11.94
C TRP A 353 -9.78 -12.63 12.58
N THR A 354 -9.50 -12.45 13.85
CA THR A 354 -9.88 -11.23 14.60
C THR A 354 -8.74 -10.65 15.44
N THR A 355 -7.79 -11.48 15.85
CA THR A 355 -6.68 -11.06 16.70
C THR A 355 -5.45 -10.72 15.87
N GLU A 356 -4.90 -9.53 16.10
CA GLU A 356 -3.64 -9.10 15.46
C GLU A 356 -2.48 -10.00 15.86
N ARG A 357 -1.52 -10.17 14.96
CA ARG A 357 -0.19 -10.70 15.30
C ARG A 357 0.62 -9.59 15.96
N PRO A 358 1.01 -9.75 17.24
CA PRO A 358 1.59 -8.65 18.01
C PRO A 358 2.90 -8.15 17.43
N GLU A 359 3.70 -9.01 16.79
CA GLU A 359 4.98 -8.64 16.18
C GLU A 359 4.79 -7.71 14.98
N GLN A 360 3.76 -7.95 14.17
CA GLN A 360 3.39 -7.10 13.04
C GLN A 360 2.73 -5.81 13.52
N ALA A 361 1.82 -5.91 14.49
CA ALA A 361 1.13 -4.78 15.10
C ALA A 361 2.13 -3.77 15.69
N ALA A 362 3.20 -4.24 16.32
CA ALA A 362 4.26 -3.39 16.84
C ALA A 362 4.97 -2.56 15.76
N VAL A 363 4.95 -3.01 14.50
CA VAL A 363 5.53 -2.28 13.37
C VAL A 363 4.53 -1.30 12.78
N TYR A 364 3.38 -1.77 12.27
CA TYR A 364 2.46 -0.90 11.54
C TYR A 364 1.75 0.13 12.44
N SER A 365 1.65 -0.11 13.75
CA SER A 365 1.15 0.91 14.68
C SER A 365 1.98 2.19 14.71
N GLN A 366 3.26 2.14 14.33
CA GLN A 366 4.15 3.28 14.22
C GLN A 366 3.97 4.05 12.89
N LEU A 367 3.21 3.51 11.95
CA LEU A 367 2.98 4.05 10.61
C LEU A 367 1.60 4.73 10.48
N ARG A 368 0.86 4.85 11.57
CA ARG A 368 -0.46 5.49 11.61
C ARG A 368 -0.38 6.98 11.26
N GLN A 369 -1.48 7.52 10.78
CA GLN A 369 -1.61 8.95 10.60
C GLN A 369 -1.51 9.67 11.97
N ALA A 370 -0.68 10.72 12.03
CA ALA A 370 -0.68 11.61 13.18
C ALA A 370 -1.99 12.42 13.23
N PRO A 371 -2.42 12.91 14.41
CA PRO A 371 -3.57 13.82 14.50
C PRO A 371 -3.42 15.00 13.54
N LEU A 372 -4.49 15.33 12.83
CA LEU A 372 -4.49 16.49 11.95
C LEU A 372 -4.47 17.74 12.81
N ALA A 373 -3.53 18.66 12.51
CA ALA A 373 -3.50 19.93 13.19
C ALA A 373 -4.76 20.76 12.87
N ASP A 374 -5.40 21.30 13.89
CA ASP A 374 -6.44 22.30 13.70
C ASP A 374 -5.80 23.56 13.09
N ARG A 375 -6.45 24.12 12.05
CA ARG A 375 -6.02 25.38 11.43
C ARG A 375 -6.74 26.55 12.03
#